data_588fb07de1f17e02d24a99832517ed86
#
_entry.id   588fb07de1f17e02d24a99832517ed86
#
_cell.length_a   1.000
_cell.length_b   1.000
_cell.length_c   1.000
_cell.angle_alpha   90.00
_cell.angle_beta   90.00
_cell.angle_gamma   90.00
#
_symmetry.space_group_name_H-M   'P 1'
#
loop_
_entity.id
_entity.type
_entity.pdbx_description
1 polymer ?
#
loop_
_entity_poly.entity_id
_entity_poly.type
_entity_poly.pdbx_seq_one_letter_code
_entity_poly.pdbx_strand_id
1 'polypeptide(L)'
;MTDREFWKKLDEISRQEMSAMRELSFQSLLKQGYEENRGILIACFYDQKFPGMAKQAYIELDGGRYMICYTSKKAAKRVRESDDWAVASLRDILNNFFNKDAAAGLLFNPYCENMMIVPKLLLEILMPGDKEKPPFYREPNQ
;
A
#
# COMPACT_ATOMS: atom_id res chain seq x y z
N MET A 1 4.35 10.29 -14.67
CA MET A 1 4.81 8.88 -14.89
C MET A 1 3.63 7.94 -14.99
N THR A 2 3.82 6.81 -15.66
CA THR A 2 2.81 5.74 -15.73
C THR A 2 2.84 4.88 -14.48
N ASP A 3 1.82 4.03 -14.29
CA ASP A 3 1.81 3.07 -13.18
C ASP A 3 3.04 2.14 -13.25
N ARG A 4 3.39 1.64 -14.44
CA ARG A 4 4.55 0.77 -14.62
C ARG A 4 5.87 1.46 -14.27
N GLU A 5 6.01 2.72 -14.63
CA GLU A 5 7.19 3.52 -14.27
C GLU A 5 7.25 3.72 -12.75
N PHE A 6 6.10 3.93 -12.11
CA PHE A 6 5.99 4.04 -10.66
C PHE A 6 6.47 2.76 -9.97
N TRP A 7 5.96 1.60 -10.40
CA TRP A 7 6.37 0.30 -9.82
C TRP A 7 7.86 0.04 -10.02
N LYS A 8 8.36 0.31 -11.22
CA LYS A 8 9.79 0.11 -11.54
C LYS A 8 10.68 0.96 -10.63
N LYS A 9 10.31 2.22 -10.42
CA LYS A 9 11.06 3.12 -9.54
C LYS A 9 11.01 2.67 -8.08
N LEU A 10 9.85 2.24 -7.59
CA LEU A 10 9.73 1.66 -6.26
C LEU A 10 10.61 0.42 -6.11
N ASP A 11 10.61 -0.45 -7.11
CA ASP A 11 11.42 -1.67 -7.11
C ASP A 11 12.90 -1.34 -7.06
N GLU A 12 13.37 -0.41 -7.88
CA GLU A 12 14.77 0.02 -7.91
C GLU A 12 15.23 0.58 -6.56
N ILE A 13 14.40 1.42 -5.92
CA ILE A 13 14.72 1.99 -4.61
C ILE A 13 14.77 0.88 -3.55
N SER A 14 13.81 -0.04 -3.56
CA SER A 14 13.74 -1.12 -2.57
C SER A 14 14.95 -2.07 -2.65
N ARG A 15 15.66 -2.11 -3.77
CA ARG A 15 16.84 -2.94 -3.98
C ARG A 15 18.15 -2.24 -3.63
N GLN A 16 18.12 -0.96 -3.28
CA GLN A 16 19.30 -0.24 -2.83
C GLN A 16 19.76 -0.75 -1.46
N GLU A 17 20.99 -0.42 -1.10
CA GLU A 17 21.52 -0.75 0.21
C GLU A 17 20.65 -0.18 1.33
N MET A 18 20.41 -0.96 2.38
CA MET A 18 19.59 -0.58 3.51
C MET A 18 20.18 0.68 4.18
N SER A 19 19.40 1.76 4.20
CA SER A 19 19.82 3.05 4.73
C SER A 19 18.62 3.96 4.96
N ALA A 20 18.81 5.03 5.73
CA ALA A 20 17.80 6.06 5.92
C ALA A 20 17.43 6.72 4.58
N MET A 21 18.39 6.89 3.67
CA MET A 21 18.15 7.47 2.35
C MET A 21 17.22 6.58 1.51
N ARG A 22 17.41 5.27 1.55
CA ARG A 22 16.52 4.34 0.86
C ARG A 22 15.08 4.49 1.35
N GLU A 23 14.90 4.52 2.67
CA GLU A 23 13.58 4.67 3.29
C GLU A 23 12.93 5.99 2.88
N LEU A 24 13.65 7.10 2.97
CA LEU A 24 13.13 8.42 2.59
C LEU A 24 12.79 8.50 1.10
N SER A 25 13.63 7.93 0.23
CA SER A 25 13.39 7.91 -1.21
C SER A 25 12.14 7.10 -1.56
N PHE A 26 11.96 5.95 -0.92
CA PHE A 26 10.77 5.11 -1.11
C PHE A 26 9.51 5.84 -0.68
N GLN A 27 9.53 6.46 0.49
CA GLN A 27 8.41 7.22 1.04
C GLN A 27 8.06 8.44 0.16
N SER A 28 9.07 9.17 -0.32
CA SER A 28 8.86 10.32 -1.20
C SER A 28 8.21 9.90 -2.51
N LEU A 29 8.62 8.76 -3.05
CA LEU A 29 8.03 8.23 -4.29
C LEU A 29 6.60 7.75 -4.07
N LEU A 30 6.30 7.13 -2.92
CA LEU A 30 4.93 6.77 -2.55
C LEU A 30 4.04 8.02 -2.48
N LYS A 31 4.54 9.09 -1.89
CA LYS A 31 3.81 10.37 -1.81
C LYS A 31 3.51 10.91 -3.21
N GLN A 32 4.48 10.88 -4.11
CA GLN A 32 4.28 11.29 -5.49
C GLN A 32 3.23 10.43 -6.18
N GLY A 33 3.29 9.12 -6.02
CA GLY A 33 2.28 8.21 -6.56
C GLY A 33 0.88 8.47 -6.01
N TYR A 34 0.77 8.81 -4.74
CA TYR A 34 -0.49 9.20 -4.12
C TYR A 34 -1.03 10.50 -4.76
N GLU A 35 -0.20 11.51 -4.89
CA GLU A 35 -0.58 12.80 -5.47
C GLU A 35 -1.02 12.66 -6.93
N GLU A 36 -0.35 11.82 -7.70
CA GLU A 36 -0.69 11.54 -9.10
C GLU A 36 -1.76 10.46 -9.26
N ASN A 37 -2.25 9.91 -8.15
CA ASN A 37 -3.22 8.81 -8.11
C ASN A 37 -2.79 7.61 -8.95
N ARG A 38 -1.54 7.16 -8.77
CA ARG A 38 -1.03 5.98 -9.46
C ARG A 38 -1.63 4.69 -8.89
N GLY A 39 -1.78 3.70 -9.76
CA GLY A 39 -2.15 2.35 -9.34
C GLY A 39 -0.98 1.64 -8.70
N ILE A 40 -1.26 0.74 -7.77
CA ILE A 40 -0.26 -0.07 -7.09
C ILE A 40 -0.66 -1.54 -7.15
N LEU A 41 0.32 -2.43 -7.17
CA LEU A 41 0.09 -3.86 -7.13
C LEU A 41 -0.21 -4.29 -5.69
N ILE A 42 -1.32 -4.99 -5.50
CA ILE A 42 -1.73 -5.51 -4.19
C ILE A 42 -1.98 -7.02 -4.26
N ALA A 43 -1.80 -7.68 -3.11
CA ALA A 43 -2.21 -9.05 -2.95
C ALA A 43 -3.71 -9.10 -2.67
N CYS A 44 -4.40 -10.05 -3.29
CA CYS A 44 -5.83 -10.23 -3.08
C CYS A 44 -6.21 -11.70 -3.10
N PHE A 45 -7.39 -12.00 -2.59
CA PHE A 45 -8.02 -13.31 -2.72
C PHE A 45 -9.50 -13.13 -3.06
N TYR A 46 -10.08 -14.14 -3.69
CA TYR A 46 -11.47 -14.11 -4.11
C TYR A 46 -12.35 -14.79 -3.06
N ASP A 47 -13.46 -14.14 -2.71
CA ASP A 47 -14.44 -14.72 -1.80
C ASP A 47 -15.26 -15.76 -2.57
N GLN A 48 -15.31 -16.98 -2.06
CA GLN A 48 -16.10 -18.07 -2.68
C GLN A 48 -17.61 -17.79 -2.64
N LYS A 49 -18.07 -17.03 -1.65
CA LYS A 49 -19.49 -16.68 -1.50
C LYS A 49 -19.93 -15.58 -2.47
N PHE A 50 -18.99 -14.75 -2.92
CA PHE A 50 -19.25 -13.63 -3.82
C PHE A 50 -18.25 -13.64 -4.97
N PRO A 51 -18.45 -14.53 -5.96
CA PRO A 51 -17.54 -14.62 -7.12
C PRO A 51 -17.43 -13.26 -7.82
N GLY A 52 -16.22 -12.84 -8.11
CA GLY A 52 -15.93 -11.54 -8.72
C GLY A 52 -15.60 -10.42 -7.73
N MET A 53 -15.73 -10.66 -6.42
CA MET A 53 -15.26 -9.73 -5.40
C MET A 53 -13.88 -10.16 -4.90
N ALA A 54 -12.90 -9.29 -5.06
CA ALA A 54 -11.55 -9.50 -4.53
C ALA A 54 -11.41 -8.78 -3.18
N LYS A 55 -10.82 -9.46 -2.21
CA LYS A 55 -10.48 -8.88 -0.91
C LYS A 55 -8.97 -8.73 -0.80
N GLN A 56 -8.54 -7.65 -0.16
CA GLN A 56 -7.12 -7.39 0.10
C GLN A 56 -6.55 -8.45 1.04
N ALA A 57 -5.33 -8.90 0.77
CA ALA A 57 -4.63 -9.85 1.62
C ALA A 57 -3.72 -9.12 2.62
N TYR A 58 -3.55 -9.72 3.79
CA TYR A 58 -2.75 -9.17 4.87
C TYR A 58 -1.76 -10.22 5.37
N ILE A 59 -0.70 -9.75 6.01
CA ILE A 59 0.29 -10.59 6.67
C ILE A 59 0.51 -10.07 8.09
N GLU A 60 0.64 -10.97 9.05
CA GLU A 60 0.98 -10.61 10.43
C GLU A 60 2.49 -10.64 10.62
N LEU A 61 3.02 -9.56 11.22
CA LEU A 61 4.43 -9.43 11.53
C LEU A 61 4.59 -8.65 12.84
N ASP A 62 5.29 -9.23 13.80
CA ASP A 62 5.57 -8.61 15.11
C ASP A 62 4.32 -8.05 15.81
N GLY A 63 3.21 -8.81 15.75
CA GLY A 63 1.97 -8.43 16.39
C GLY A 63 1.13 -7.40 15.62
N GLY A 64 1.59 -6.94 14.46
CA GLY A 64 0.87 -6.04 13.58
C GLY A 64 0.36 -6.74 12.32
N ARG A 65 -0.75 -6.26 11.79
CA ARG A 65 -1.32 -6.75 10.53
C ARG A 65 -1.03 -5.72 9.43
N TYR A 66 -0.36 -6.15 8.37
CA TYR A 66 0.07 -5.28 7.27
C TYR A 66 -0.62 -5.66 5.98
N MET A 67 -1.06 -4.65 5.22
CA MET A 67 -1.60 -4.85 3.87
C MET A 67 -0.45 -5.17 2.92
N ILE A 68 -0.59 -6.22 2.13
CA ILE A 68 0.45 -6.69 1.22
C ILE A 68 0.38 -5.94 -0.10
N CYS A 69 1.51 -5.34 -0.48
CA CYS A 69 1.72 -4.68 -1.77
C CYS A 69 2.94 -5.25 -2.47
N TYR A 70 3.09 -4.96 -3.76
CA TYR A 70 4.24 -5.41 -4.54
C TYR A 70 4.83 -4.28 -5.38
N THR A 71 6.12 -4.37 -5.66
CA THR A 71 6.79 -3.47 -6.62
C THR A 71 6.99 -4.14 -7.98
N SER A 72 6.70 -5.43 -8.10
CA SER A 72 6.79 -6.17 -9.36
C SER A 72 5.86 -7.37 -9.36
N LYS A 73 5.47 -7.83 -10.55
CA LYS A 73 4.69 -9.06 -10.72
C LYS A 73 5.48 -10.30 -10.30
N LYS A 74 6.81 -10.26 -10.41
CA LYS A 74 7.68 -11.34 -9.97
C LYS A 74 7.59 -11.53 -8.45
N ALA A 75 7.57 -10.44 -7.68
CA ALA A 75 7.40 -10.49 -6.24
C ALA A 75 6.04 -11.08 -5.84
N ALA A 76 4.99 -10.77 -6.59
CA ALA A 76 3.64 -11.27 -6.34
C ALA A 76 3.54 -12.81 -6.37
N LYS A 77 4.36 -13.46 -7.19
CA LYS A 77 4.34 -14.92 -7.32
C LYS A 77 4.87 -15.65 -6.09
N ARG A 78 5.50 -14.96 -5.16
CA ARG A 78 6.10 -15.55 -3.95
C ARG A 78 5.19 -15.49 -2.73
N VAL A 79 4.06 -14.80 -2.82
CA VAL A 79 3.15 -14.58 -1.69
C VAL A 79 2.23 -15.77 -1.52
N ARG A 80 2.15 -16.28 -0.28
CA ARG A 80 1.33 -17.46 0.08
C ARG A 80 -0.02 -17.08 0.67
N GLU A 81 -0.18 -15.84 1.13
CA GLU A 81 -1.37 -15.33 1.80
C GLU A 81 -2.44 -14.84 0.83
N SER A 82 -2.17 -14.93 -0.48
CA SER A 82 -3.11 -14.47 -1.49
C SER A 82 -3.26 -15.48 -2.62
N ASP A 83 -4.41 -15.41 -3.29
CA ASP A 83 -4.70 -16.22 -4.47
C ASP A 83 -4.19 -15.55 -5.74
N ASP A 84 -4.10 -14.21 -5.72
CA ASP A 84 -3.82 -13.44 -6.91
C ASP A 84 -3.29 -12.04 -6.56
N TRP A 85 -3.05 -11.23 -7.57
CA TRP A 85 -2.69 -9.84 -7.45
C TRP A 85 -3.61 -8.98 -8.33
N ALA A 86 -3.75 -7.72 -7.96
CA ALA A 86 -4.55 -6.75 -8.71
C ALA A 86 -3.88 -5.40 -8.68
N VAL A 87 -4.29 -4.51 -9.59
CA VAL A 87 -3.89 -3.10 -9.55
C VAL A 87 -5.03 -2.33 -8.90
N ALA A 88 -4.70 -1.53 -7.90
CA ALA A 88 -5.67 -0.68 -7.21
C ALA A 88 -5.13 0.73 -7.08
N SER A 89 -6.01 1.73 -7.10
CA SER A 89 -5.63 3.12 -6.89
C SER A 89 -4.99 3.29 -5.52
N LEU A 90 -3.78 3.84 -5.47
CA LEU A 90 -3.08 4.07 -4.21
C LEU A 90 -3.89 5.00 -3.30
N ARG A 91 -4.50 6.03 -3.88
CA ARG A 91 -5.34 6.97 -3.13
C ARG A 91 -6.55 6.28 -2.50
N ASP A 92 -7.24 5.43 -3.24
CA ASP A 92 -8.41 4.69 -2.74
C ASP A 92 -8.01 3.71 -1.63
N ILE A 93 -6.90 3.00 -1.82
CA ILE A 93 -6.37 2.07 -0.81
C ILE A 93 -6.08 2.82 0.49
N LEU A 94 -5.37 3.95 0.42
CA LEU A 94 -4.99 4.71 1.61
C LEU A 94 -6.19 5.38 2.28
N ASN A 95 -7.15 5.89 1.51
CA ASN A 95 -8.36 6.44 2.09
C ASN A 95 -9.18 5.38 2.84
N ASN A 96 -9.33 4.20 2.26
CA ASN A 96 -9.98 3.08 2.94
C ASN A 96 -9.19 2.63 4.17
N PHE A 97 -7.89 2.54 4.06
CA PHE A 97 -6.97 2.18 5.12
C PHE A 97 -7.09 3.14 6.33
N PHE A 98 -7.11 4.45 6.08
CA PHE A 98 -7.21 5.46 7.15
C PHE A 98 -8.59 5.47 7.83
N ASN A 99 -9.65 5.21 7.09
CA ASN A 99 -11.01 5.35 7.60
C ASN A 99 -11.59 4.06 8.20
N LYS A 100 -11.22 2.90 7.69
CA LYS A 100 -11.92 1.64 8.01
C LYS A 100 -11.00 0.51 8.44
N ASP A 101 -9.74 0.56 8.07
CA ASP A 101 -8.82 -0.56 8.27
C ASP A 101 -8.07 -0.44 9.59
N ALA A 102 -7.93 -1.57 10.28
CA ALA A 102 -7.15 -1.69 11.51
C ALA A 102 -5.70 -2.12 11.25
N ALA A 103 -5.24 -2.12 10.00
CA ALA A 103 -3.88 -2.54 9.67
C ALA A 103 -2.83 -1.59 10.23
N ALA A 104 -1.67 -2.15 10.55
CA ALA A 104 -0.55 -1.39 11.13
C ALA A 104 0.29 -0.67 10.08
N GLY A 105 0.11 -0.96 8.80
CA GLY A 105 0.83 -0.31 7.71
C GLY A 105 0.75 -1.10 6.42
N LEU A 106 1.60 -0.71 5.46
CA LEU A 106 1.80 -1.42 4.20
C LEU A 106 3.11 -2.21 4.28
N LEU A 107 3.10 -3.42 3.74
CA LEU A 107 4.29 -4.25 3.62
C LEU A 107 4.47 -4.61 2.16
N PHE A 108 5.56 -4.16 1.57
CA PHE A 108 5.91 -4.41 0.17
C PHE A 108 6.82 -5.63 0.07
N ASN A 109 6.52 -6.49 -0.89
CA ASN A 109 7.36 -7.63 -1.27
C ASN A 109 7.67 -8.62 -0.13
N PRO A 110 6.66 -9.20 0.52
CA PRO A 110 6.92 -10.20 1.56
C PRO A 110 7.71 -11.39 0.99
N TYR A 111 8.59 -11.96 1.81
CA TYR A 111 9.48 -13.07 1.46
C TYR A 111 10.54 -12.74 0.41
N CYS A 112 10.78 -11.45 0.13
CA CYS A 112 11.80 -10.99 -0.80
C CYS A 112 12.90 -10.24 -0.05
N GLU A 113 14.11 -10.22 -0.62
CA GLU A 113 15.22 -9.44 -0.06
C GLU A 113 14.94 -7.95 -0.01
N ASN A 114 14.15 -7.46 -0.98
CA ASN A 114 13.75 -6.07 -1.08
C ASN A 114 12.42 -5.77 -0.38
N MET A 115 12.13 -6.46 0.72
CA MET A 115 10.95 -6.18 1.52
C MET A 115 11.04 -4.80 2.18
N MET A 116 9.93 -4.03 2.11
CA MET A 116 9.83 -2.70 2.69
C MET A 116 8.56 -2.60 3.54
N ILE A 117 8.68 -2.00 4.72
CA ILE A 117 7.54 -1.77 5.61
C ILE A 117 7.33 -0.27 5.76
N VAL A 118 6.08 0.18 5.58
CA VAL A 118 5.71 1.58 5.78
C VAL A 118 4.63 1.63 6.86
N PRO A 119 4.96 2.08 8.09
CA PRO A 119 4.01 2.13 9.19
C PRO A 119 2.86 3.12 8.94
N LYS A 120 1.69 2.83 9.50
CA LYS A 120 0.50 3.67 9.36
C LYS A 120 0.73 5.12 9.77
N LEU A 121 1.43 5.34 10.89
CA LEU A 121 1.72 6.69 11.37
C LEU A 121 2.45 7.52 10.31
N LEU A 122 3.43 6.91 9.63
CA LEU A 122 4.18 7.57 8.57
C LEU A 122 3.30 7.87 7.36
N LEU A 123 2.43 6.93 6.98
CA LEU A 123 1.46 7.15 5.90
C LEU A 123 0.53 8.31 6.21
N GLU A 124 0.06 8.42 7.44
CA GLU A 124 -0.82 9.51 7.88
C GLU A 124 -0.14 10.89 7.83
N ILE A 125 1.15 10.94 8.13
CA ILE A 125 1.94 12.20 8.09
C ILE A 125 2.21 12.62 6.65
N LEU A 126 2.62 11.69 5.79
CA LEU A 126 3.05 11.99 4.42
C LEU A 126 1.89 12.11 3.44
N MET A 127 0.83 11.33 3.65
CA MET A 127 -0.30 11.19 2.75
C MET A 127 -1.59 11.18 3.57
N PRO A 128 -2.06 12.35 4.05
CA PRO A 128 -3.19 12.38 4.99
C PRO A 128 -4.52 11.89 4.40
N GLY A 129 -4.65 11.84 3.07
CA GLY A 129 -5.85 11.32 2.41
C GLY A 129 -7.12 12.12 2.69
N ASP A 130 -8.24 11.63 2.12
CA ASP A 130 -9.56 12.17 2.35
C ASP A 130 -10.25 11.32 3.42
N LYS A 131 -10.02 11.66 4.69
CA LYS A 131 -10.62 10.93 5.81
C LYS A 131 -12.11 11.21 5.91
N GLU A 132 -12.88 10.19 6.32
CA GLU A 132 -14.30 10.36 6.57
C GLU A 132 -14.52 11.38 7.69
N LYS A 133 -15.46 12.28 7.47
CA LYS A 133 -15.82 13.30 8.45
C LYS A 133 -16.92 12.77 9.37
N PRO A 134 -16.94 13.16 10.67
CA PRO A 134 -18.06 12.82 11.55
C PRO A 134 -19.37 13.32 10.98
N PRO A 135 -20.51 12.63 11.26
CA PRO A 135 -21.82 13.03 10.72
C PRO A 135 -22.22 14.49 10.98
N PHE A 136 -21.74 15.08 12.05
CA PHE A 136 -22.04 16.45 12.44
C PHE A 136 -20.90 17.43 12.17
N TYR A 137 -19.88 16.99 11.44
CA TYR A 137 -18.76 17.84 11.11
C TYR A 137 -19.18 18.94 10.14
N ARG A 138 -18.71 20.17 10.42
CA ARG A 138 -18.86 21.32 9.51
C ARG A 138 -17.49 21.90 9.23
N GLU A 139 -17.27 22.27 7.97
CA GLU A 139 -16.05 22.98 7.60
C GLU A 139 -16.03 24.34 8.32
N PRO A 140 -14.82 24.81 8.74
CA PRO A 140 -14.71 26.08 9.48
C PRO A 140 -15.27 27.30 8.73
N ASN A 141 -15.36 27.25 7.41
CA ASN A 141 -15.79 28.35 6.55
C ASN A 141 -17.24 28.19 6.06
N GLN A 142 -18.01 27.33 6.65
CA GLN A 142 -19.42 27.14 6.30
C GLN A 142 -20.36 27.74 7.33
#